data_4313d44b18b23a278801d55c46040e84
#
_entry.id   4313d44b18b23a278801d55c46040e84
#
_cell.length_a   1.000
_cell.length_b   1.000
_cell.length_c   1.000
_cell.angle_alpha   90.00
_cell.angle_beta   90.00
_cell.angle_gamma   90.00
#
_symmetry.space_group_name_H-M   'P 1'
#
loop_
_entity.id
_entity.type
_entity.pdbx_description
1 polymer ?
#
loop_
_entity_poly.entity_id
_entity_poly.type
_entity_poly.pdbx_seq_one_letter_code
_entity_poly.pdbx_strand_id
1 'polypeptide(L)'
;MKILLVLQGAWIAPRFDLATEVLIIKIDDQGNRTGEPREILLPGPSAEELCSLILKEGITHVICGGIEEAHYRYLTWKGLKVMDHIIGTGREVVHHFLARGELDPETVMR
;
A
#
# COMPACT_ATOMS: atom_id res chain seq x y z
N MET A 1 8.88 9.81 3.06
CA MET A 1 7.62 9.07 3.16
C MET A 1 7.87 7.57 3.06
N LYS A 2 6.98 6.80 3.61
CA LYS A 2 7.11 5.35 3.64
C LYS A 2 5.81 4.74 3.12
N ILE A 3 5.91 3.98 2.03
CA ILE A 3 4.75 3.50 1.29
C ILE A 3 4.65 1.99 1.45
N LEU A 4 3.44 1.51 1.72
CA LEU A 4 3.16 0.08 1.77
C LEU A 4 2.18 -0.28 0.67
N LEU A 5 2.56 -1.26 -0.16
CA LEU A 5 1.69 -1.83 -1.19
C LEU A 5 1.17 -3.17 -0.71
N VAL A 6 -0.11 -3.38 -0.86
CA VAL A 6 -0.76 -4.65 -0.52
C VAL A 6 -0.83 -5.48 -1.81
N LEU A 7 -0.10 -6.60 -1.83
CA LEU A 7 0.14 -7.37 -3.06
C LEU A 7 -0.44 -8.78 -3.01
N GLN A 8 -0.69 -9.29 -4.19
CA GLN A 8 -0.94 -10.69 -4.45
C GLN A 8 -0.09 -11.06 -5.67
N GLY A 9 1.06 -11.70 -5.42
CA GLY A 9 2.05 -11.89 -6.47
C GLY A 9 2.57 -10.55 -6.98
N ALA A 10 2.58 -10.36 -8.29
CA ALA A 10 3.03 -9.12 -8.91
C ALA A 10 1.98 -8.01 -8.91
N TRP A 11 0.74 -8.32 -8.52
CA TRP A 11 -0.40 -7.41 -8.64
C TRP A 11 -0.79 -6.80 -7.31
N ILE A 12 -1.41 -5.61 -7.36
CA ILE A 12 -2.10 -5.08 -6.19
C ILE A 12 -3.21 -6.06 -5.83
N ALA A 13 -3.25 -6.49 -4.56
CA ALA A 13 -4.25 -7.44 -4.11
C ALA A 13 -5.65 -6.86 -4.25
N PRO A 14 -6.61 -7.62 -4.81
CA PRO A 14 -7.97 -7.11 -4.98
C PRO A 14 -8.67 -6.80 -3.66
N ARG A 15 -8.28 -7.50 -2.57
CA ARG A 15 -8.92 -7.29 -1.26
C ARG A 15 -7.86 -7.17 -0.16
N PHE A 16 -7.92 -6.06 0.56
CA PHE A 16 -7.04 -5.76 1.69
C PHE A 16 -7.11 -6.84 2.79
N ASP A 17 -8.32 -7.29 3.11
CA ASP A 17 -8.54 -8.22 4.21
C ASP A 17 -8.09 -9.65 3.92
N LEU A 18 -7.87 -9.99 2.66
CA LEU A 18 -7.42 -11.33 2.26
C LEU A 18 -5.94 -11.38 1.87
N ALA A 19 -5.27 -10.25 1.83
CA ALA A 19 -3.88 -10.18 1.40
C ALA A 19 -2.92 -10.69 2.47
N THR A 20 -1.86 -11.35 2.03
CA THR A 20 -0.81 -11.87 2.90
C THR A 20 0.58 -11.36 2.53
N GLU A 21 0.69 -10.56 1.49
CA GLU A 21 1.96 -10.04 1.02
C GLU A 21 1.95 -8.52 1.01
N VAL A 22 3.00 -7.91 1.52
CA VAL A 22 3.15 -6.46 1.44
C VAL A 22 4.57 -6.09 1.03
N LEU A 23 4.70 -4.96 0.37
CA LEU A 23 5.99 -4.39 -0.02
C LEU A 23 6.09 -2.99 0.57
N ILE A 24 7.18 -2.71 1.28
CA ILE A 24 7.43 -1.40 1.88
C ILE A 24 8.56 -0.70 1.14
N ILE A 25 8.30 0.52 0.71
CA ILE A 25 9.25 1.35 -0.03
C ILE A 25 9.43 2.67 0.70
N LYS A 26 10.68 3.08 0.91
CA LYS A 26 11.00 4.39 1.47
C LYS A 26 11.31 5.37 0.35
N ILE A 27 10.82 6.59 0.50
CA ILE A 27 11.03 7.66 -0.48
C ILE A 27 11.48 8.91 0.27
N ASP A 28 12.54 9.54 -0.21
CA ASP A 28 13.08 10.77 0.39
C ASP A 28 12.27 12.01 0.00
N ASP A 29 12.66 13.17 0.51
CA ASP A 29 11.96 14.44 0.26
C ASP A 29 12.03 14.88 -1.20
N GLN A 30 12.93 14.30 -1.98
CA GLN A 30 13.10 14.62 -3.39
C GLN A 30 12.37 13.65 -4.31
N GLY A 31 11.63 12.69 -3.73
CA GLY A 31 10.87 11.72 -4.49
C GLY A 31 11.67 10.51 -4.96
N ASN A 32 12.87 10.32 -4.44
CA ASN A 32 13.72 9.20 -4.81
C ASN A 32 13.61 8.05 -3.82
N ARG A 33 13.67 6.83 -4.31
CA ARG A 33 13.70 5.65 -3.45
C ARG A 33 14.97 5.63 -2.64
N THR A 34 14.87 5.26 -1.36
CA THR A 34 16.01 5.08 -0.47
C THR A 34 15.99 3.68 0.14
N GLY A 35 17.15 3.04 0.17
CA GLY A 35 17.29 1.69 0.73
C GLY A 35 16.64 0.63 -0.14
N GLU A 36 16.67 -0.61 0.37
CA GLU A 36 16.09 -1.74 -0.31
C GLU A 36 14.60 -1.87 0.01
N PRO A 37 13.75 -2.20 -0.98
CA PRO A 37 12.37 -2.54 -0.69
C PRO A 37 12.30 -3.75 0.25
N ARG A 38 11.33 -3.73 1.17
CA ARG A 38 11.14 -4.84 2.10
C ARG A 38 9.87 -5.58 1.79
N GLU A 39 10.00 -6.87 1.53
CA GLU A 39 8.86 -7.75 1.36
C GLU A 39 8.54 -8.41 2.70
N ILE A 40 7.28 -8.37 3.10
CA ILE A 40 6.83 -9.01 4.33
C ILE A 40 5.67 -9.93 4.00
N LEU A 41 5.75 -11.16 4.48
CA LEU A 41 4.68 -12.13 4.35
C LEU A 41 3.98 -12.25 5.70
N LEU A 42 2.66 -12.13 5.69
CA LEU A 42 1.84 -12.38 6.87
C LEU A 42 1.57 -13.88 7.00
N PRO A 43 1.43 -14.41 8.22
CA PRO A 43 1.17 -15.85 8.40
C PRO A 43 -0.19 -16.29 7.87
N GLY A 44 -1.11 -15.36 7.68
CA GLY A 44 -2.41 -15.63 7.09
C GLY A 44 -3.16 -14.32 6.85
N PRO A 45 -4.31 -14.37 6.16
CA PRO A 45 -5.08 -13.16 5.90
C PRO A 45 -5.70 -12.61 7.19
N SER A 46 -5.37 -11.37 7.51
CA SER A 46 -5.92 -10.67 8.67
C SER A 46 -5.79 -9.16 8.48
N ALA A 47 -6.91 -8.50 8.30
CA ALA A 47 -6.92 -7.04 8.19
C ALA A 47 -6.41 -6.37 9.46
N GLU A 48 -6.69 -6.96 10.62
CA GLU A 48 -6.24 -6.42 11.91
C GLU A 48 -4.72 -6.49 12.05
N GLU A 49 -4.12 -7.62 11.69
CA GLU A 49 -2.67 -7.77 11.73
C GLU A 49 -2.01 -6.83 10.71
N LEU A 50 -2.62 -6.68 9.55
CA LEU A 50 -2.10 -5.78 8.52
C LEU A 50 -2.16 -4.32 9.00
N CYS A 51 -3.24 -3.90 9.62
CA CYS A 51 -3.33 -2.56 10.20
C CYS A 51 -2.28 -2.35 11.30
N SER A 52 -2.06 -3.35 12.15
CA SER A 52 -1.03 -3.28 13.20
C SER A 52 0.36 -3.15 12.61
N LEU A 53 0.66 -3.91 11.56
CA LEU A 53 1.94 -3.82 10.84
C LEU A 53 2.14 -2.43 10.26
N ILE A 54 1.11 -1.89 9.60
CA ILE A 54 1.14 -0.57 8.99
C ILE A 54 1.52 0.50 10.02
N LEU A 55 0.89 0.47 11.19
CA LEU A 55 1.19 1.43 12.25
C LEU A 55 2.57 1.21 12.86
N LYS A 56 2.93 -0.04 13.10
CA LYS A 56 4.23 -0.38 13.69
C LYS A 56 5.40 0.05 12.81
N GLU A 57 5.25 -0.10 11.51
CA GLU A 57 6.31 0.23 10.54
C GLU A 57 6.39 1.72 10.21
N GLY A 58 5.50 2.54 10.75
CA GLY A 58 5.50 3.97 10.49
C GLY A 58 5.14 4.33 9.05
N ILE A 59 4.25 3.56 8.46
CA ILE A 59 3.80 3.79 7.09
C ILE A 59 3.05 5.12 7.01
N THR A 60 3.29 5.88 5.94
CA THR A 60 2.60 7.14 5.68
C THR A 60 1.53 7.00 4.59
N HIS A 61 1.74 6.09 3.65
CA HIS A 61 0.85 5.89 2.50
C HIS A 61 0.59 4.41 2.30
N VAL A 62 -0.67 4.04 2.11
CA VAL A 62 -1.08 2.66 1.81
C VAL A 62 -1.69 2.63 0.42
N ILE A 63 -1.21 1.73 -0.42
CA ILE A 63 -1.75 1.49 -1.76
C ILE A 63 -2.37 0.10 -1.78
N CYS A 64 -3.65 0.00 -2.07
CA CYS A 64 -4.37 -1.27 -2.03
C CYS A 64 -5.51 -1.31 -3.05
N GLY A 65 -6.11 -2.48 -3.19
CA GLY A 65 -7.34 -2.66 -3.95
C GLY A 65 -8.55 -2.33 -3.08
N GLY A 66 -9.56 -3.21 -3.04
CA GLY A 66 -10.73 -3.01 -2.21
C GLY A 66 -10.40 -3.10 -0.74
N ILE A 67 -10.93 -2.20 0.05
CA ILE A 67 -10.76 -2.18 1.51
C ILE A 67 -12.11 -1.88 2.15
N GLU A 68 -12.43 -2.56 3.25
CA GLU A 68 -13.65 -2.28 3.98
C GLU A 68 -13.61 -0.89 4.60
N GLU A 69 -14.75 -0.24 4.65
CA GLU A 69 -14.86 1.12 5.15
C GLU A 69 -14.29 1.28 6.57
N ALA A 70 -14.51 0.30 7.42
CA ALA A 70 -14.01 0.35 8.79
C ALA A 70 -12.48 0.46 8.85
N HIS A 71 -11.79 -0.30 8.03
CA HIS A 71 -10.32 -0.26 7.98
C HIS A 71 -9.82 1.00 7.30
N TYR A 72 -10.49 1.44 6.26
CA TYR A 72 -10.18 2.69 5.58
C TYR A 72 -10.27 3.87 6.55
N ARG A 73 -11.36 3.95 7.29
CA ARG A 73 -11.58 5.01 8.29
C ARG A 73 -10.55 4.96 9.41
N TYR A 74 -10.24 3.76 9.88
CA TYR A 74 -9.26 3.58 10.96
C TYR A 74 -7.89 4.12 10.54
N LEU A 75 -7.41 3.73 9.35
CA LEU A 75 -6.11 4.15 8.87
C LEU A 75 -6.06 5.66 8.59
N THR A 76 -7.09 6.21 7.98
CA THR A 76 -7.16 7.65 7.72
C THR A 76 -7.25 8.45 9.01
N TRP A 77 -7.97 7.93 10.01
CA TRP A 77 -8.03 8.56 11.32
C TRP A 77 -6.64 8.57 12.00
N LYS A 78 -5.84 7.56 11.77
CA LYS A 78 -4.46 7.51 12.26
C LYS A 78 -3.50 8.41 11.48
N GLY A 79 -4.01 9.14 10.51
CA GLY A 79 -3.21 10.09 9.74
C GLY A 79 -2.56 9.54 8.49
N LEU A 80 -2.85 8.30 8.11
CA LEU A 80 -2.30 7.72 6.89
C LEU A 80 -3.12 8.14 5.67
N LYS A 81 -2.43 8.22 4.54
CA LYS A 81 -3.09 8.42 3.26
C LYS A 81 -3.33 7.04 2.64
N VAL A 82 -4.59 6.71 2.40
CA VAL A 82 -4.98 5.42 1.82
C VAL A 82 -5.45 5.64 0.39
N MET A 83 -4.76 5.01 -0.54
CA MET A 83 -5.12 5.01 -1.95
C MET A 83 -5.68 3.63 -2.28
N ASP A 84 -7.00 3.53 -2.32
CA ASP A 84 -7.71 2.28 -2.53
C ASP A 84 -8.29 2.17 -3.94
N HIS A 85 -8.84 1.01 -4.25
CA HIS A 85 -9.41 0.69 -5.56
C HIS A 85 -8.38 0.80 -6.70
N ILE A 86 -7.12 0.57 -6.38
CA ILE A 86 -6.04 0.61 -7.37
C ILE A 86 -5.95 -0.76 -8.05
N ILE A 87 -5.87 -0.75 -9.37
CA ILE A 87 -5.74 -1.96 -10.19
C ILE A 87 -4.45 -1.83 -10.99
N GLY A 88 -3.61 -2.85 -10.93
CA GLY A 88 -2.36 -2.88 -11.70
C GLY A 88 -1.30 -3.72 -11.02
N THR A 89 -0.15 -3.81 -11.67
CA THR A 89 1.01 -4.45 -11.05
C THR A 89 1.63 -3.50 -10.04
N GLY A 90 2.25 -4.06 -9.00
CA GLY A 90 2.95 -3.23 -8.02
C GLY A 90 4.00 -2.35 -8.68
N ARG A 91 4.71 -2.88 -9.67
CA ARG A 91 5.75 -2.16 -10.40
C ARG A 91 5.20 -0.93 -11.12
N GLU A 92 4.12 -1.10 -11.89
CA GLU A 92 3.49 -0.01 -12.62
C GLU A 92 2.92 1.04 -11.68
N VAL A 93 2.28 0.60 -10.61
CA VAL A 93 1.67 1.48 -9.62
C VAL A 93 2.74 2.34 -8.93
N VAL A 94 3.85 1.74 -8.52
CA VAL A 94 4.96 2.48 -7.90
C VAL A 94 5.54 3.50 -8.88
N HIS A 95 5.77 3.08 -10.12
CA HIS A 95 6.29 3.97 -11.15
C HIS A 95 5.38 5.20 -11.35
N HIS A 96 4.08 4.96 -11.45
CA HIS A 96 3.09 6.01 -11.62
C HIS A 96 3.04 6.93 -10.40
N PHE A 97 3.07 6.36 -9.20
CA PHE A 97 3.06 7.14 -7.96
C PHE A 97 4.29 8.03 -7.84
N LEU A 98 5.48 7.51 -8.17
CA LEU A 98 6.71 8.30 -8.11
C LEU A 98 6.70 9.45 -9.12
N ALA A 99 6.06 9.26 -10.27
CA ALA A 99 5.96 10.29 -11.29
C ALA A 99 4.99 11.41 -10.92
N ARG A 100 3.91 11.10 -10.19
CA ARG A 100 2.82 12.03 -9.93
C ARG A 100 2.63 12.43 -8.47
N GLY A 101 3.22 11.68 -7.54
CA GLY A 101 3.08 11.93 -6.12
C GLY A 101 1.78 11.43 -5.49
N GLU A 102 0.85 10.94 -6.29
CA GLU A 102 -0.41 10.36 -5.80
C GLU A 102 -1.04 9.45 -6.84
N LEU A 103 -2.03 8.69 -6.41
CA LEU A 103 -2.84 7.82 -7.27
C LEU A 103 -4.30 8.16 -7.06
N ASP A 104 -5.03 8.25 -8.17
CA ASP A 104 -6.46 8.43 -8.15
C ASP A 104 -7.11 7.02 -8.03
N PRO A 105 -8.15 6.84 -7.19
CA PRO A 105 -8.85 5.55 -7.07
C PRO A 105 -9.38 4.99 -8.39
N GLU A 106 -9.63 5.85 -9.37
CA GLU A 106 -10.12 5.42 -10.68
C GLU A 106 -9.00 5.07 -11.65
N THR A 107 -7.75 5.24 -11.25
CA THR A 107 -6.62 4.98 -12.12
C THR A 107 -6.44 3.49 -12.32
N VAL A 108 -6.41 3.08 -13.57
CA VAL A 108 -6.15 1.68 -13.96
C VAL A 108 -4.77 1.63 -14.61
N MET A 109 -3.89 0.83 -14.04
CA MET A 109 -2.55 0.61 -14.56
C MET A 109 -2.58 -0.55 -15.54
N ARG A 110 -2.15 -0.33 -16.73
CA ARG A 110 -2.15 -1.35 -17.79
C ARG A 110 -0.76 -1.61 -18.30
#